data_974c37a7c6ec7ce692bfb9b840a5fb4c
#
_entry.id   974c37a7c6ec7ce692bfb9b840a5fb4c
#
_cell.length_a   1.000
_cell.length_b   1.000
_cell.length_c   1.000
_cell.angle_alpha   90.00
_cell.angle_beta   90.00
_cell.angle_gamma   90.00
#
_symmetry.space_group_name_H-M   'P 1'
#
loop_
_entity.id
_entity.type
_entity.pdbx_description
1 polymer ?
#
loop_
_entity_poly.entity_id
_entity_poly.type
_entity_poly.pdbx_seq_one_letter_code
_entity_poly.pdbx_strand_id
1 'polypeptide(L)' 'MIEVLVQNDPYRYIKMPDPLDNGQPDYRIQKWNNHNGYKDMYLCDNF' A
#
# COMPACT_ATOMS: atom_id res chain seq x y z
N MET A 1 7.52 -1.00 10.17
CA MET A 1 7.94 -1.72 8.94
C MET A 1 6.71 -2.02 8.10
N ILE A 2 6.78 -1.77 6.80
CA ILE A 2 5.67 -2.04 5.90
C ILE A 2 5.51 -3.54 5.69
N GLU A 3 4.28 -4.02 5.75
CA GLU A 3 3.98 -5.42 5.50
C GLU A 3 3.38 -5.57 4.09
N VAL A 4 4.02 -6.37 3.24
CA VAL A 4 3.52 -6.63 1.90
C VAL A 4 2.57 -7.82 1.98
N LEU A 5 1.30 -7.58 1.71
CA LEU A 5 0.27 -8.61 1.81
C LEU A 5 0.11 -9.37 0.51
N VAL A 6 0.10 -8.66 -0.61
CA VAL A 6 -0.01 -9.25 -1.94
C VAL A 6 0.93 -8.51 -2.85
N GLN A 7 1.65 -9.25 -3.68
CA GLN A 7 2.51 -8.65 -4.69
C GLN A 7 2.15 -9.20 -6.04
N ASN A 8 1.79 -8.30 -6.96
CA ASN A 8 1.37 -8.66 -8.30
C ASN A 8 1.89 -7.58 -9.24
N ASP A 9 3.12 -7.77 -9.73
CA ASP A 9 3.81 -6.76 -10.52
C ASP A 9 2.93 -6.17 -11.62
N PRO A 10 2.99 -4.87 -11.81
CA PRO A 10 3.83 -3.87 -11.13
C PRO A 10 3.23 -3.33 -9.83
N TYR A 11 2.20 -3.96 -9.32
CA TYR A 11 1.47 -3.49 -8.14
C TYR A 11 1.82 -4.30 -6.91
N ARG A 12 1.67 -3.68 -5.75
CA ARG A 12 1.70 -4.39 -4.49
C ARG A 12 0.68 -3.78 -3.54
N TYR A 13 0.10 -4.64 -2.71
CA TYR A 13 -0.86 -4.26 -1.68
C TYR A 13 -0.16 -4.38 -0.34
N ILE A 14 -0.11 -3.30 0.40
CA ILE A 14 0.66 -3.25 1.62
C ILE A 14 -0.19 -2.78 2.79
N LYS A 15 0.28 -3.12 3.99
CA LYS A 15 -0.28 -2.62 5.23
C LYS A 15 0.76 -1.74 5.90
N MET A 16 0.38 -0.52 6.22
CA MET A 16 1.29 0.41 6.88
C MET A 16 1.48 0.04 8.34
N PRO A 17 2.63 0.41 8.94
CA PRO A 17 2.91 0.06 10.32
C PRO A 17 2.02 0.77 11.33
N ASP A 18 1.52 1.94 10.98
CA ASP A 18 0.68 2.73 11.88
C ASP A 18 -0.77 2.69 11.44
N PRO A 19 -1.71 2.53 12.36
CA PRO A 19 -3.13 2.55 12.01
C PRO A 19 -3.58 3.97 11.65
N LEU A 20 -4.75 4.05 11.02
CA LEU A 20 -5.39 5.32 10.76
C LEU A 20 -5.87 5.95 12.08
N ASP A 21 -6.24 7.23 12.02
CA ASP A 21 -6.69 7.97 13.20
C ASP A 21 -7.90 7.32 13.86
N ASN A 22 -8.71 6.64 13.10
CA ASN A 22 -9.91 5.96 13.62
C ASN A 22 -9.61 4.56 14.18
N GLY A 23 -8.34 4.15 14.21
CA GLY A 23 -7.94 2.85 14.70
C GLY A 23 -8.00 1.74 13.69
N GLN A 24 -8.41 2.02 12.48
CA GLN A 24 -8.48 1.02 11.42
C GLN A 24 -7.12 0.81 10.77
N PRO A 25 -6.86 -0.38 10.22
CA PRO A 25 -5.60 -0.60 9.52
C PRO A 25 -5.48 0.29 8.28
N ASP A 26 -4.25 0.71 8.02
CA ASP A 26 -3.97 1.57 6.87
C ASP A 26 -3.42 0.70 5.73
N TYR A 27 -4.25 0.40 4.77
CA TYR A 27 -3.88 -0.38 3.59
C TYR A 27 -3.68 0.54 2.39
N ARG A 28 -2.69 0.20 1.57
CA ARG A 28 -2.39 1.01 0.38
C ARG A 28 -2.02 0.13 -0.79
N ILE A 29 -2.29 0.63 -1.99
CA ILE A 29 -1.86 0.01 -3.23
C ILE A 29 -0.76 0.88 -3.82
N GLN A 30 0.37 0.26 -4.12
CA GLN A 30 1.51 0.94 -4.71
C GLN A 30 1.84 0.34 -6.07
N LYS A 31 2.34 1.17 -6.96
CA LYS A 31 2.76 0.75 -8.29
C LYS A 31 4.24 1.06 -8.47
N TRP A 32 4.98 0.11 -9.03
CA TRP A 32 6.39 0.30 -9.33
C TRP A 32 6.56 1.30 -10.45
N ASN A 33 7.49 2.23 -10.25
CA ASN A 33 7.87 3.22 -11.25
C ASN A 33 9.38 3.18 -11.38
N ASN A 34 9.89 3.07 -12.61
CA ASN A 34 11.33 2.96 -12.85
C ASN A 34 12.13 4.16 -12.36
N HIS A 35 11.49 5.31 -12.23
CA HIS A 35 12.18 6.52 -11.83
C HIS A 35 12.14 6.76 -10.34
N ASN A 36 11.04 6.39 -9.69
CA ASN A 36 10.79 6.77 -8.31
C ASN A 36 10.59 5.58 -7.37
N GLY A 37 10.66 4.37 -7.88
CA GLY A 37 10.36 3.19 -7.10
C GLY A 37 8.86 3.01 -6.91
N TYR A 38 8.46 2.49 -5.77
CA TYR A 38 7.04 2.30 -5.50
C TYR A 38 6.38 3.63 -5.15
N LYS A 39 5.23 3.86 -5.75
CA LYS A 39 4.47 5.09 -5.54
C LYS A 39 3.06 4.71 -5.08
N ASP A 40 2.55 5.43 -4.06
CA ASP A 40 1.19 5.26 -3.60
C ASP A 40 0.24 5.67 -4.70
N MET A 41 -0.58 4.74 -5.15
CA MET A 41 -1.53 5.02 -6.20
C MET A 41 -2.83 5.54 -5.64
N TYR A 42 -3.28 4.95 -4.52
CA TYR A 42 -4.65 5.11 -4.20
C TYR A 42 -4.97 4.47 -2.86
N LEU A 43 -5.76 5.13 -2.08
CA LEU A 43 -6.30 4.51 -0.88
C LEU A 43 -7.56 3.76 -1.27
N CYS A 44 -7.50 2.46 -1.10
CA CYS A 44 -8.62 1.61 -1.46
C CYS A 44 -9.36 1.22 -0.20
N ASP A 45 -10.56 1.75 -0.03
CA ASP A 45 -11.40 1.40 1.10
C ASP A 45 -12.39 0.30 0.76
N ASN A 46 -12.36 -0.19 -0.45
CA ASN A 46 -13.18 -1.29 -0.91
C ASN A 46 -12.33 -2.41 -1.46
N PHE A 47 -12.09 -3.35 -0.64
CA PHE A 47 -11.42 -4.56 -1.09
C PHE A 47 -12.31 -5.73 -1.05
#